data_fea6d44b7e7d97955a416cd367a1f1d1
#
_entry.id   fea6d44b7e7d97955a416cd367a1f1d1
#
_cell.length_a   1.000
_cell.length_b   1.000
_cell.length_c   1.000
_cell.angle_alpha   90.00
_cell.angle_beta   90.00
_cell.angle_gamma   90.00
#
_symmetry.space_group_name_H-M   'P 1'
#
loop_
_entity.id
_entity.type
_entity.pdbx_description
1 polymer ?
#
loop_
_entity_poly.entity_id
_entity_poly.type
_entity_poly.pdbx_seq_one_letter_code
_entity_poly.pdbx_strand_id
1 'polypeptide(L)'
;MTKPLSDDAKRLIDAPNIAHLTTLMEDGFPKAEPVWIGREGDLIIVCTDRRSIKGKNIDRDPRVALSVTDFDNPYEQLLIRGRVVEARDDGDLAIMDVLSQKYIGAPFPRRKWPSRVAYYIAADVARYYLSPLKHTPPGRT
;
A
#
# COMPACT_ATOMS: atom_id res chain seq x y z
N MET A 1 -10.62 -14.80 5.80
CA MET A 1 -11.12 -14.94 4.42
C MET A 1 -10.87 -13.65 3.66
N THR A 2 -10.24 -13.74 2.51
CA THR A 2 -9.97 -12.57 1.67
C THR A 2 -11.28 -12.07 1.06
N LYS A 3 -11.53 -10.77 1.20
CA LYS A 3 -12.66 -10.13 0.53
C LYS A 3 -12.26 -9.69 -0.87
N PRO A 4 -13.09 -9.94 -1.90
CA PRO A 4 -12.82 -9.40 -3.22
C PRO A 4 -12.88 -7.87 -3.19
N LEU A 5 -12.00 -7.24 -3.96
CA LEU A 5 -11.97 -5.79 -4.10
C LEU A 5 -12.97 -5.35 -5.16
N SER A 6 -13.69 -4.26 -4.90
CA SER A 6 -14.57 -3.66 -5.91
C SER A 6 -13.76 -3.05 -7.05
N ASP A 7 -14.42 -2.77 -8.18
CA ASP A 7 -13.76 -2.11 -9.30
C ASP A 7 -13.22 -0.74 -8.92
N ASP A 8 -13.96 0.02 -8.08
CA ASP A 8 -13.51 1.31 -7.58
C ASP A 8 -12.27 1.18 -6.70
N ALA A 9 -12.24 0.17 -5.83
CA ALA A 9 -11.06 -0.11 -4.99
C ALA A 9 -9.85 -0.46 -5.86
N LYS A 10 -10.03 -1.33 -6.84
CA LYS A 10 -8.95 -1.71 -7.77
C LYS A 10 -8.42 -0.51 -8.53
N ARG A 11 -9.29 0.37 -8.99
CA ARG A 11 -8.90 1.59 -9.71
C ARG A 11 -8.03 2.50 -8.84
N LEU A 12 -8.41 2.72 -7.58
CA LEU A 12 -7.61 3.53 -6.66
C LEU A 12 -6.25 2.90 -6.37
N ILE A 13 -6.21 1.57 -6.22
CA ILE A 13 -4.96 0.86 -5.94
C ILE A 13 -4.05 0.87 -7.17
N ASP A 14 -4.60 0.70 -8.36
CA ASP A 14 -3.82 0.59 -9.60
C ASP A 14 -3.27 1.94 -10.07
N ALA A 15 -3.92 3.05 -9.73
CA ALA A 15 -3.43 4.39 -10.04
C ALA A 15 -2.25 4.76 -9.13
N PRO A 16 -1.40 5.74 -9.52
CA PRO A 16 -0.23 6.12 -8.72
C PRO A 16 -0.60 6.97 -7.51
N ASN A 17 -1.45 6.44 -6.66
CA ASN A 17 -1.88 7.07 -5.42
C ASN A 17 -0.99 6.63 -4.27
N ILE A 18 -0.63 7.55 -3.39
CA ILE A 18 0.12 7.21 -2.19
C ILE A 18 -0.83 6.62 -1.17
N ALA A 19 -0.48 5.46 -0.65
CA ALA A 19 -1.21 4.83 0.44
C ALA A 19 -0.51 5.11 1.77
N HIS A 20 -1.26 5.10 2.84
CA HIS A 20 -0.70 5.13 4.19
C HIS A 20 -0.89 3.75 4.79
N LEU A 21 0.23 3.13 5.14
CA LEU A 21 0.26 1.79 5.73
C LEU A 21 0.45 1.91 7.23
N THR A 22 -0.41 1.26 7.99
CA THR A 22 -0.27 1.15 9.44
C THR A 22 0.11 -0.27 9.81
N THR A 23 1.19 -0.39 10.57
CA THR A 23 1.65 -1.64 11.17
C THR A 23 1.71 -1.46 12.69
N LEU A 24 1.82 -2.56 13.43
CA LEU A 24 1.81 -2.54 14.89
C LEU A 24 3.23 -2.71 15.44
N MET A 25 3.65 -1.74 16.24
CA MET A 25 4.91 -1.81 16.99
C MET A 25 4.85 -2.92 18.02
N GLU A 26 6.01 -3.28 18.58
CA GLU A 26 6.10 -4.36 19.57
C GLU A 26 5.23 -4.11 20.79
N ASP A 27 5.11 -2.85 21.22
CA ASP A 27 4.26 -2.46 22.35
C ASP A 27 2.77 -2.29 21.97
N GLY A 28 2.42 -2.59 20.70
CA GLY A 28 1.06 -2.45 20.21
C GLY A 28 0.74 -1.06 19.64
N PHE A 29 1.67 -0.13 19.70
CA PHE A 29 1.42 1.22 19.20
C PHE A 29 1.37 1.19 17.65
N PRO A 30 0.37 1.82 17.02
CA PRO A 30 0.30 1.85 15.55
C PRO A 30 1.34 2.80 14.96
N LYS A 31 1.94 2.39 13.84
CA LYS A 31 2.90 3.18 13.07
C LYS A 31 2.36 3.35 11.67
N ALA A 32 2.09 4.59 11.27
CA ALA A 32 1.57 4.91 9.94
C ALA A 32 2.64 5.59 9.09
N GLU A 33 2.75 5.21 7.82
CA GLU A 33 3.71 5.81 6.91
C GLU A 33 3.23 5.74 5.45
N PRO A 34 3.63 6.70 4.60
CA PRO A 34 3.29 6.65 3.18
C PRO A 34 4.09 5.57 2.47
N VAL A 35 3.42 4.86 1.56
CA VAL A 35 4.03 3.78 0.78
C VAL A 35 3.47 3.78 -0.63
N TRP A 36 4.24 3.18 -1.55
CA TRP A 36 3.74 2.77 -2.86
C TRP A 36 3.01 1.44 -2.72
N ILE A 37 1.99 1.23 -3.52
CA ILE A 37 1.24 -0.02 -3.52
C ILE A 37 1.06 -0.56 -4.94
N GLY A 38 0.93 -1.87 -5.02
CA GLY A 38 0.55 -2.58 -6.22
C GLY A 38 -0.57 -3.56 -5.92
N ARG A 39 -0.91 -4.37 -6.89
CA ARG A 39 -2.00 -5.34 -6.74
C ARG A 39 -1.74 -6.57 -7.61
N GLU A 40 -2.10 -7.72 -7.07
CA GLU A 40 -2.18 -8.98 -7.80
C GLU A 40 -3.53 -9.63 -7.41
N GLY A 41 -4.49 -9.63 -8.36
CA GLY A 41 -5.84 -10.08 -8.04
C GLY A 41 -6.48 -9.22 -6.97
N ASP A 42 -6.91 -9.85 -5.88
CA ASP A 42 -7.49 -9.15 -4.73
C ASP A 42 -6.47 -8.90 -3.62
N LEU A 43 -5.19 -9.15 -3.86
CA LEU A 43 -4.12 -8.91 -2.90
C LEU A 43 -3.43 -7.59 -3.20
N ILE A 44 -3.12 -6.83 -2.16
CA ILE A 44 -2.42 -5.56 -2.27
C ILE A 44 -0.95 -5.79 -1.94
N ILE A 45 -0.07 -5.18 -2.73
CA ILE A 45 1.38 -5.41 -2.62
C ILE A 45 2.04 -4.17 -2.03
N VAL A 46 2.89 -4.38 -1.02
CA VAL A 46 3.80 -3.38 -0.47
C VAL A 46 5.20 -3.95 -0.49
N CYS A 47 6.15 -3.21 -1.06
CA CYS A 47 7.55 -3.61 -1.12
C CYS A 47 8.37 -2.83 -0.10
N THR A 48 9.26 -3.53 0.61
CA THR A 48 10.15 -2.90 1.59
C THR A 48 11.40 -3.74 1.81
N ASP A 49 12.18 -3.39 2.81
CA ASP A 49 13.29 -4.18 3.33
C ASP A 49 12.79 -4.96 4.55
N ARG A 50 13.09 -6.26 4.63
CA ARG A 50 12.71 -7.09 5.80
C ARG A 50 13.26 -6.53 7.11
N ARG A 51 14.39 -5.83 7.05
CA ARG A 51 15.03 -5.24 8.24
C ARG A 51 14.44 -3.89 8.64
N SER A 52 13.53 -3.33 7.84
CA SER A 52 12.85 -2.09 8.19
C SER A 52 11.94 -2.29 9.40
N ILE A 53 11.55 -1.19 10.06
CA ILE A 53 10.63 -1.27 11.19
C ILE A 53 9.31 -1.91 10.76
N LYS A 54 8.74 -1.49 9.62
CA LYS A 54 7.49 -2.09 9.14
C LYS A 54 7.65 -3.56 8.78
N GLY A 55 8.80 -3.97 8.23
CA GLY A 55 9.09 -5.38 7.97
C GLY A 55 9.10 -6.20 9.24
N LYS A 56 9.78 -5.72 10.27
CA LYS A 56 9.81 -6.38 11.59
C LYS A 56 8.44 -6.40 12.24
N ASN A 57 7.69 -5.32 12.12
CA ASN A 57 6.33 -5.24 12.65
C ASN A 57 5.41 -6.29 12.00
N ILE A 58 5.46 -6.40 10.67
CA ILE A 58 4.64 -7.37 9.92
C ILE A 58 5.03 -8.81 10.27
N ASP A 59 6.32 -9.09 10.40
CA ASP A 59 6.78 -10.44 10.76
C ASP A 59 6.30 -10.85 12.15
N ARG A 60 6.15 -9.89 13.07
CA ARG A 60 5.67 -10.15 14.43
C ARG A 60 4.15 -10.22 14.49
N ASP A 61 3.47 -9.34 13.77
CA ASP A 61 2.00 -9.23 13.75
C ASP A 61 1.55 -8.88 12.33
N PRO A 62 0.88 -9.81 11.64
CA PRO A 62 0.53 -9.59 10.24
C PRO A 62 -0.62 -8.62 10.01
N ARG A 63 -1.30 -8.13 11.06
CA ARG A 63 -2.42 -7.20 10.92
C ARG A 63 -1.92 -5.86 10.46
N VAL A 64 -2.59 -5.31 9.44
CA VAL A 64 -2.25 -4.01 8.84
C VAL A 64 -3.52 -3.26 8.49
N ALA A 65 -3.38 -1.94 8.34
CA ALA A 65 -4.41 -1.10 7.78
C ALA A 65 -3.81 -0.25 6.66
N LEU A 66 -4.62 0.07 5.66
CA LEU A 66 -4.24 0.93 4.55
C LEU A 66 -5.31 1.98 4.34
N SER A 67 -4.88 3.20 4.08
CA SER A 67 -5.73 4.30 3.67
C SER A 67 -5.19 4.85 2.35
N VAL A 68 -6.04 4.95 1.34
CA VAL A 68 -5.65 5.43 0.00
C VAL A 68 -6.64 6.51 -0.40
N THR A 69 -6.12 7.64 -0.89
CA THR A 69 -6.95 8.67 -1.51
C THR A 69 -6.52 8.88 -2.95
N ASP A 70 -7.46 9.32 -3.80
CA ASP A 70 -7.10 9.74 -5.14
C ASP A 70 -6.17 10.95 -5.07
N PHE A 71 -5.11 10.96 -5.88
CA PHE A 71 -4.10 12.01 -5.84
C PHE A 71 -4.69 13.40 -6.12
N ASP A 72 -5.66 13.49 -7.00
CA ASP A 72 -6.27 14.76 -7.38
C ASP A 72 -7.55 15.07 -6.59
N ASN A 73 -8.15 14.06 -5.98
CA ASN A 73 -9.39 14.23 -5.21
C ASN A 73 -9.30 13.51 -3.86
N PRO A 74 -8.88 14.20 -2.79
CA PRO A 74 -8.72 13.59 -1.48
C PRO A 74 -10.04 13.15 -0.83
N TYR A 75 -11.16 13.50 -1.44
CA TYR A 75 -12.50 13.09 -0.97
C TYR A 75 -12.95 11.75 -1.58
N GLU A 76 -12.12 11.16 -2.43
CA GLU A 76 -12.28 9.79 -2.91
C GLU A 76 -11.28 8.91 -2.18
N GLN A 77 -11.78 7.93 -1.41
CA GLN A 77 -10.93 7.17 -0.50
C GLN A 77 -11.27 5.69 -0.46
N LEU A 78 -10.26 4.91 -0.08
CA LEU A 78 -10.38 3.48 0.17
C LEU A 78 -9.74 3.20 1.53
N LEU A 79 -10.49 2.58 2.44
CA LEU A 79 -10.01 2.19 3.77
C LEU A 79 -9.99 0.67 3.84
N ILE A 80 -8.85 0.10 4.21
CA ILE A 80 -8.65 -1.34 4.27
C ILE A 80 -8.14 -1.74 5.64
N ARG A 81 -8.74 -2.79 6.20
CA ARG A 81 -8.15 -3.56 7.28
C ARG A 81 -7.91 -4.97 6.77
N GLY A 82 -6.75 -5.49 7.05
CA GLY A 82 -6.40 -6.80 6.56
C GLY A 82 -5.16 -7.35 7.24
N ARG A 83 -4.54 -8.28 6.58
CA ARG A 83 -3.34 -8.92 7.08
C ARG A 83 -2.44 -9.36 5.93
N VAL A 84 -1.16 -9.38 6.21
CA VAL A 84 -0.18 -9.96 5.29
C VAL A 84 -0.35 -11.46 5.28
N VAL A 85 -0.59 -12.03 4.11
CA VAL A 85 -0.80 -13.47 3.93
C VAL A 85 0.36 -14.15 3.22
N GLU A 86 1.24 -13.38 2.61
CA GLU A 86 2.38 -13.90 1.86
C GLU A 86 3.51 -12.88 1.85
N ALA A 87 4.74 -13.36 1.89
CA ALA A 87 5.94 -12.55 1.68
C ALA A 87 6.78 -13.24 0.62
N ARG A 88 7.18 -12.49 -0.41
CA ARG A 88 8.05 -12.99 -1.48
C ARG A 88 9.36 -12.21 -1.49
N ASP A 89 10.47 -12.92 -1.57
CA ASP A 89 11.77 -12.28 -1.76
C ASP A 89 11.77 -11.50 -3.06
N ASP A 90 12.30 -10.29 -3.03
CA ASP A 90 12.35 -9.38 -4.18
C ASP A 90 13.76 -8.81 -4.35
N GLY A 91 14.77 -9.63 -4.10
CA GLY A 91 16.18 -9.22 -4.19
C GLY A 91 16.59 -8.77 -5.58
N ASP A 92 15.96 -9.31 -6.62
CA ASP A 92 16.18 -8.89 -8.02
C ASP A 92 15.32 -7.66 -8.40
N LEU A 93 14.47 -7.16 -7.50
CA LEU A 93 13.60 -6.01 -7.70
C LEU A 93 12.53 -6.21 -8.78
N ALA A 94 12.23 -7.43 -9.18
CA ALA A 94 11.24 -7.69 -10.23
C ALA A 94 9.87 -7.14 -9.85
N ILE A 95 9.46 -7.27 -8.60
CA ILE A 95 8.17 -6.77 -8.12
C ILE A 95 8.25 -5.25 -7.88
N MET A 96 9.32 -4.79 -7.21
CA MET A 96 9.51 -3.36 -6.94
C MET A 96 9.57 -2.53 -8.22
N ASP A 97 10.20 -3.06 -9.27
CA ASP A 97 10.29 -2.33 -10.54
C ASP A 97 8.92 -2.09 -11.18
N VAL A 98 7.98 -3.00 -11.02
CA VAL A 98 6.60 -2.79 -11.50
C VAL A 98 5.94 -1.60 -10.77
N LEU A 99 6.10 -1.54 -9.45
CA LEU A 99 5.60 -0.40 -8.68
C LEU A 99 6.30 0.89 -9.10
N SER A 100 7.60 0.84 -9.25
CA SER A 100 8.43 2.00 -9.64
C SER A 100 7.98 2.57 -10.98
N GLN A 101 7.73 1.72 -11.97
CA GLN A 101 7.23 2.18 -13.27
C GLN A 101 5.90 2.93 -13.12
N LYS A 102 5.02 2.47 -12.25
CA LYS A 102 3.74 3.12 -12.01
C LYS A 102 3.91 4.50 -11.38
N TYR A 103 4.78 4.65 -10.39
CA TYR A 103 4.90 5.87 -9.60
C TYR A 103 5.87 6.89 -10.17
N ILE A 104 6.99 6.46 -10.76
CA ILE A 104 8.02 7.37 -11.27
C ILE A 104 8.40 7.12 -12.73
N GLY A 105 7.79 6.15 -13.39
CA GLY A 105 8.04 5.88 -14.81
C GLY A 105 9.43 5.35 -15.13
N ALA A 106 10.11 4.72 -14.17
CA ALA A 106 11.47 4.24 -14.30
C ALA A 106 11.71 3.06 -13.37
N PRO A 107 12.74 2.23 -13.62
CA PRO A 107 13.14 1.21 -12.66
C PRO A 107 13.52 1.83 -11.32
N PHE A 108 13.38 1.06 -10.24
CA PHE A 108 13.74 1.54 -8.92
C PHE A 108 15.24 1.84 -8.87
N PRO A 109 15.67 3.04 -8.47
CA PRO A 109 17.06 3.46 -8.65
C PRO A 109 18.07 2.74 -7.74
N ARG A 110 17.68 2.28 -6.57
CA ARG A 110 18.55 1.55 -5.66
C ARG A 110 18.57 0.08 -6.02
N ARG A 111 19.58 -0.34 -6.85
CA ARG A 111 19.60 -1.66 -7.48
C ARG A 111 20.11 -2.79 -6.60
N LYS A 112 20.99 -2.52 -5.63
CA LYS A 112 21.57 -3.55 -4.77
C LYS A 112 20.94 -3.50 -3.39
N TRP A 113 20.02 -4.44 -3.13
CA TRP A 113 19.29 -4.42 -1.87
C TRP A 113 18.82 -5.85 -1.55
N PRO A 114 19.71 -6.70 -0.98
CA PRO A 114 19.45 -8.15 -0.87
C PRO A 114 18.29 -8.54 0.03
N SER A 115 17.91 -7.69 0.99
CA SER A 115 16.81 -8.00 1.91
C SER A 115 15.45 -7.45 1.45
N ARG A 116 15.31 -7.12 0.17
CA ARG A 116 14.03 -6.66 -0.38
C ARG A 116 12.98 -7.76 -0.33
N VAL A 117 11.75 -7.35 0.00
CA VAL A 117 10.60 -8.25 0.14
C VAL A 117 9.34 -7.55 -0.37
N ALA A 118 8.45 -8.33 -0.94
CA ALA A 118 7.10 -7.90 -1.29
C ALA A 118 6.12 -8.61 -0.36
N TYR A 119 5.32 -7.83 0.36
CA TYR A 119 4.26 -8.32 1.24
C TYR A 119 2.92 -8.23 0.51
N TYR A 120 2.16 -9.31 0.60
CA TYR A 120 0.85 -9.43 -0.04
C TYR A 120 -0.22 -9.37 1.04
N ILE A 121 -1.11 -8.41 0.94
CA ILE A 121 -2.14 -8.10 1.94
C ILE A 121 -3.49 -8.54 1.44
N ALA A 122 -4.18 -9.35 2.24
CA ALA A 122 -5.58 -9.73 2.03
C ALA A 122 -6.47 -8.79 2.84
N ALA A 123 -7.51 -8.26 2.20
CA ALA A 123 -8.44 -7.39 2.88
C ALA A 123 -9.50 -8.20 3.63
N ASP A 124 -9.70 -7.90 4.91
CA ASP A 124 -10.84 -8.37 5.69
C ASP A 124 -12.02 -7.39 5.56
N VAL A 125 -11.70 -6.09 5.48
CA VAL A 125 -12.65 -5.01 5.24
C VAL A 125 -12.05 -4.09 4.20
N ALA A 126 -12.83 -3.74 3.18
CA ALA A 126 -12.44 -2.76 2.17
C ALA A 126 -13.64 -1.83 1.95
N ARG A 127 -13.49 -0.56 2.30
CA ARG A 127 -14.55 0.43 2.19
C ARG A 127 -14.13 1.54 1.25
N TYR A 128 -14.83 1.63 0.13
CA TYR A 128 -14.68 2.72 -0.81
C TYR A 128 -15.72 3.80 -0.49
N TYR A 129 -15.30 5.07 -0.52
CA TYR A 129 -16.19 6.19 -0.30
C TYR A 129 -15.80 7.38 -1.18
N LEU A 130 -16.79 7.93 -1.88
CA LEU A 130 -16.66 9.16 -2.64
C LEU A 130 -17.60 10.20 -2.05
N SER A 131 -17.02 11.26 -1.44
CA SER A 131 -17.78 12.39 -0.94
C SER A 131 -18.17 13.31 -2.10
N PRO A 132 -19.35 13.95 -2.03
CA PRO A 132 -19.73 14.94 -3.03
C PRO A 132 -18.96 16.27 -2.92
N LEU A 133 -18.08 16.40 -1.95
CA LEU A 133 -17.26 17.61 -1.78
C LEU A 133 -16.27 17.77 -2.92
N LYS A 134 -15.97 19.03 -3.25
CA LYS A 134 -14.94 19.37 -4.22
C LYS A 134 -13.68 19.84 -3.51
N HIS A 135 -12.53 19.35 -3.99
CA HIS A 135 -11.24 19.79 -3.46
C HIS A 135 -10.88 21.14 -4.07
N THR A 136 -11.15 22.20 -3.34
CA THR A 136 -10.89 23.58 -3.75
C THR A 136 -10.15 24.31 -2.63
N PRO A 137 -8.84 24.04 -2.42
CA PRO A 137 -8.10 24.69 -1.34
C PRO A 137 -8.05 26.19 -1.53
N PRO A 138 -8.16 26.99 -0.45
CA PRO A 138 -8.03 28.45 -0.55
C PRO A 138 -6.69 28.85 -1.18
N GLY A 139 -6.72 29.87 -2.03
CA GLY A 139 -5.52 30.40 -2.69
C GLY A 139 -5.02 29.61 -3.89
N ARG A 140 -5.75 28.55 -4.30
CA ARG A 140 -5.49 27.83 -5.53
C ARG A 140 -6.54 28.16 -6.58
N THR A 141 -6.06 28.56 -7.74
CA THR A 141 -6.92 28.88 -8.87
C THR A 141 -6.53 28.04 -10.08
#